data_e9ccc77909c166cc8b0fd01cdab71887
#
_entry.id   e9ccc77909c166cc8b0fd01cdab71887
#
_cell.length_a   1.000
_cell.length_b   1.000
_cell.length_c   1.000
_cell.angle_alpha   90.00
_cell.angle_beta   90.00
_cell.angle_gamma   90.00
#
_symmetry.space_group_name_H-M   'P 1'
#
loop_
_entity.id
_entity.type
_entity.pdbx_description
1 polymer ?
#
loop_
_entity_poly.entity_id
_entity_poly.type
_entity_poly.pdbx_seq_one_letter_code
_entity_poly.pdbx_strand_id
1 'polypeptide(L)'
;QARNVSLVRDVIQEEDAGVRSRTVEITRDGKKHLFGVIEIPSFYFDYRSRRAGTEYRSVSEDTAKAFESLKAKKVEGVLVDLRNDPGGSLEEVARMLGQVIKSGPVVQIRDGNGNVNVFEDTDGGEQIYAGPMAVLVNLASASASEIYSAAIQDYERGIIIGSTTTGKGTAQVQLDSLAHGQATLTQRKFYQIGRASCRERVFAG
;
A
#
# COMPACT_ATOMS: atom_id res chain seq x y z
N GLN A 1 18.04 18.09 37.65
CA GLN A 1 17.96 16.84 38.40
C GLN A 1 17.65 15.71 37.45
N ALA A 2 18.50 14.68 37.41
CA ALA A 2 18.21 13.47 36.62
C ALA A 2 17.07 12.69 37.28
N ARG A 3 16.08 12.26 36.44
CA ARG A 3 15.01 11.37 36.90
C ARG A 3 15.27 9.97 36.36
N ASN A 4 15.26 8.97 37.23
CA ASN A 4 15.24 7.57 36.83
C ASN A 4 13.79 7.18 36.51
N VAL A 5 13.54 6.68 35.28
CA VAL A 5 12.25 6.15 34.86
C VAL A 5 12.44 4.67 34.56
N SER A 6 11.66 3.82 35.22
CA SER A 6 11.63 2.38 34.93
C SER A 6 10.56 2.14 33.86
N LEU A 7 10.94 1.51 32.74
CA LEU A 7 10.02 1.07 31.69
C LEU A 7 9.92 -0.46 31.74
N VAL A 8 8.71 -0.96 31.79
CA VAL A 8 8.43 -2.39 31.65
C VAL A 8 8.20 -2.66 30.18
N ARG A 9 8.92 -3.62 29.59
CA ARG A 9 8.69 -4.06 28.21
C ARG A 9 7.39 -4.85 28.17
N ASP A 10 6.48 -4.44 27.33
CA ASP A 10 5.23 -5.13 27.06
C ASP A 10 4.98 -5.20 25.54
N VAL A 11 4.04 -6.04 25.13
CA VAL A 11 3.59 -6.11 23.75
C VAL A 11 2.69 -4.91 23.48
N ILE A 12 3.18 -3.97 22.68
CA ILE A 12 2.37 -2.83 22.23
C ILE A 12 1.44 -3.37 21.15
N GLN A 13 0.16 -3.43 21.45
CA GLN A 13 -0.86 -3.66 20.42
C GLN A 13 -1.15 -2.31 19.76
N GLU A 14 -0.54 -2.08 18.60
CA GLU A 14 -0.82 -0.90 17.76
C GLU A 14 -2.18 -1.09 17.08
N GLU A 15 -3.27 -1.07 17.83
CA GLU A 15 -4.63 -1.10 17.27
C GLU A 15 -4.88 0.10 16.33
N ASP A 16 -4.18 1.20 16.57
CA ASP A 16 -4.30 2.44 15.80
C ASP A 16 -3.47 2.49 14.50
N ALA A 17 -2.56 1.54 14.28
CA ALA A 17 -1.65 1.52 13.14
C ALA A 17 -2.20 0.79 11.90
N GLY A 18 -3.45 0.35 11.91
CA GLY A 18 -4.07 -0.38 10.80
C GLY A 18 -4.87 0.49 9.83
N VAL A 19 -5.41 -0.17 8.80
CA VAL A 19 -6.34 0.43 7.86
C VAL A 19 -7.56 0.97 8.60
N ARG A 20 -7.94 2.20 8.28
CA ARG A 20 -9.16 2.85 8.78
C ARG A 20 -10.09 3.16 7.63
N SER A 21 -11.38 2.95 7.82
CA SER A 21 -12.37 3.31 6.81
C SER A 21 -13.50 4.13 7.41
N ARG A 22 -13.96 5.10 6.64
CA ARG A 22 -15.09 5.96 6.99
C ARG A 22 -15.87 6.37 5.77
N THR A 23 -17.06 6.89 5.96
CA THR A 23 -17.85 7.51 4.91
C THR A 23 -17.88 9.02 5.08
N VAL A 24 -17.98 9.72 3.95
CA VAL A 24 -18.13 11.19 3.88
C VAL A 24 -19.34 11.49 3.02
N GLU A 25 -20.26 12.30 3.54
CA GLU A 25 -21.40 12.81 2.78
C GLU A 25 -21.07 14.21 2.29
N ILE A 26 -21.26 14.46 0.99
CA ILE A 26 -21.08 15.76 0.35
C ILE A 26 -22.40 16.14 -0.30
N THR A 27 -22.86 17.37 -0.06
CA THR A 27 -24.03 17.92 -0.75
C THR A 27 -23.56 18.79 -1.92
N ARG A 28 -23.99 18.42 -3.14
CA ARG A 28 -23.71 19.19 -4.35
C ARG A 28 -25.01 19.32 -5.15
N ASP A 29 -25.32 20.51 -5.60
CA ASP A 29 -26.54 20.82 -6.38
C ASP A 29 -27.82 20.29 -5.72
N GLY A 30 -27.89 20.37 -4.39
CA GLY A 30 -29.04 19.92 -3.58
C GLY A 30 -29.15 18.38 -3.44
N LYS A 31 -28.21 17.61 -3.99
CA LYS A 31 -28.16 16.15 -3.86
C LYS A 31 -27.05 15.73 -2.89
N LYS A 32 -27.34 14.71 -2.11
CA LYS A 32 -26.38 14.10 -1.19
C LYS A 32 -25.65 13.00 -1.92
N HIS A 33 -24.33 13.01 -1.82
CA HIS A 33 -23.43 12.04 -2.39
C HIS A 33 -22.62 11.40 -1.25
N LEU A 34 -22.55 10.07 -1.22
CA LEU A 34 -21.86 9.31 -0.19
C LEU A 34 -20.58 8.69 -0.77
N PHE A 35 -19.44 9.03 -0.19
CA PHE A 35 -18.13 8.49 -0.57
C PHE A 35 -17.51 7.70 0.57
N GLY A 36 -16.72 6.67 0.21
CA GLY A 36 -15.87 5.94 1.14
C GLY A 36 -14.47 6.55 1.18
N VAL A 37 -13.84 6.52 2.34
CA VAL A 37 -12.42 6.84 2.50
C VAL A 37 -11.75 5.69 3.20
N ILE A 38 -10.64 5.19 2.65
CA ILE A 38 -9.79 4.15 3.24
C ILE A 38 -8.43 4.78 3.47
N GLU A 39 -8.02 4.92 4.72
CA GLU A 39 -6.73 5.45 5.12
C GLU A 39 -5.77 4.29 5.38
N ILE A 40 -4.62 4.28 4.71
CA ILE A 40 -3.62 3.22 4.78
C ILE A 40 -2.33 3.81 5.31
N PRO A 41 -1.92 3.48 6.54
CA PRO A 41 -0.73 4.06 7.17
C PRO A 41 0.57 3.44 6.67
N SER A 42 0.53 2.19 6.21
CA SER A 42 1.66 1.46 5.61
C SER A 42 1.19 0.16 4.97
N PHE A 43 2.02 -0.44 4.14
CA PHE A 43 1.78 -1.79 3.60
C PHE A 43 2.31 -2.85 4.57
N TYR A 44 1.66 -2.92 5.76
CA TYR A 44 2.06 -3.81 6.85
C TYR A 44 1.68 -5.27 6.61
N PHE A 45 2.47 -6.14 7.26
CA PHE A 45 2.29 -7.57 7.19
C PHE A 45 2.94 -8.24 8.40
N ASP A 46 2.20 -9.05 9.14
CA ASP A 46 2.76 -9.82 10.26
C ASP A 46 3.43 -11.11 9.77
N TYR A 47 4.71 -10.95 9.40
CA TYR A 47 5.53 -12.06 8.93
C TYR A 47 5.71 -13.17 9.96
N ARG A 48 5.75 -12.84 11.26
CA ARG A 48 6.00 -13.81 12.34
C ARG A 48 4.82 -14.76 12.51
N SER A 49 3.62 -14.20 12.61
CA SER A 49 2.40 -14.98 12.77
C SER A 49 2.13 -15.85 11.52
N ARG A 50 2.34 -15.29 10.30
CA ARG A 50 2.24 -16.09 9.07
C ARG A 50 3.20 -17.26 9.06
N ARG A 51 4.47 -17.06 9.42
CA ARG A 51 5.48 -18.13 9.47
C ARG A 51 5.17 -19.18 10.54
N ALA A 52 4.52 -18.79 11.63
CA ALA A 52 4.05 -19.68 12.69
C ALA A 52 2.78 -20.44 12.30
N GLY A 53 2.13 -20.12 11.16
CA GLY A 53 0.85 -20.72 10.75
C GLY A 53 -0.31 -20.29 11.64
N THR A 54 -0.19 -19.16 12.36
CA THR A 54 -1.24 -18.57 13.17
C THR A 54 -1.98 -17.48 12.39
N GLU A 55 -3.13 -17.06 12.90
CA GLU A 55 -3.85 -15.90 12.35
C GLU A 55 -2.91 -14.68 12.32
N TYR A 56 -2.84 -14.00 11.20
CA TYR A 56 -1.97 -12.85 11.00
C TYR A 56 -2.76 -11.68 10.41
N ARG A 57 -2.30 -10.49 10.71
CA ARG A 57 -2.89 -9.26 10.21
C ARG A 57 -2.12 -8.76 9.01
N SER A 58 -2.81 -8.36 7.95
CA SER A 58 -2.21 -7.75 6.78
C SER A 58 -3.05 -6.58 6.25
N VAL A 59 -2.37 -5.65 5.57
CA VAL A 59 -3.04 -4.50 4.97
C VAL A 59 -4.01 -4.93 3.87
N SER A 60 -3.69 -5.98 3.12
CA SER A 60 -4.58 -6.47 2.05
C SER A 60 -5.88 -7.03 2.61
N GLU A 61 -5.85 -7.82 3.69
CA GLU A 61 -7.06 -8.33 4.34
C GLU A 61 -7.91 -7.22 4.97
N ASP A 62 -7.26 -6.27 5.66
CA ASP A 62 -7.96 -5.15 6.28
C ASP A 62 -8.58 -4.22 5.22
N THR A 63 -7.90 -4.03 4.08
CA THR A 63 -8.43 -3.25 2.96
C THR A 63 -9.58 -3.96 2.26
N ALA A 64 -9.52 -5.28 2.09
CA ALA A 64 -10.63 -6.07 1.56
C ALA A 64 -11.91 -5.89 2.40
N LYS A 65 -11.79 -6.04 3.73
CA LYS A 65 -12.91 -5.80 4.67
C LYS A 65 -13.45 -4.37 4.57
N ALA A 66 -12.55 -3.37 4.40
CA ALA A 66 -12.94 -1.98 4.23
C ALA A 66 -13.75 -1.78 2.93
N PHE A 67 -13.30 -2.33 1.80
CA PHE A 67 -14.04 -2.26 0.53
C PHE A 67 -15.41 -2.94 0.63
N GLU A 68 -15.50 -4.13 1.22
CA GLU A 68 -16.76 -4.83 1.42
C GLU A 68 -17.74 -4.01 2.27
N SER A 69 -17.25 -3.44 3.38
CA SER A 69 -18.06 -2.57 4.24
C SER A 69 -18.57 -1.33 3.50
N LEU A 70 -17.73 -0.67 2.70
CA LEU A 70 -18.12 0.51 1.93
C LEU A 70 -19.09 0.14 0.79
N LYS A 71 -18.89 -1.00 0.13
CA LYS A 71 -19.79 -1.53 -0.89
C LYS A 71 -21.18 -1.80 -0.30
N ALA A 72 -21.26 -2.39 0.90
CA ALA A 72 -22.53 -2.61 1.61
C ALA A 72 -23.25 -1.29 1.93
N LYS A 73 -22.51 -0.21 2.18
CA LYS A 73 -23.06 1.15 2.39
C LYS A 73 -23.44 1.87 1.10
N LYS A 74 -23.21 1.23 -0.07
CA LYS A 74 -23.53 1.76 -1.40
C LYS A 74 -22.89 3.12 -1.68
N VAL A 75 -21.62 3.27 -1.33
CA VAL A 75 -20.87 4.49 -1.65
C VAL A 75 -20.73 4.66 -3.16
N GLU A 76 -20.75 5.90 -3.63
CA GLU A 76 -20.66 6.26 -5.06
C GLU A 76 -19.24 6.19 -5.59
N GLY A 77 -18.24 6.28 -4.71
CA GLY A 77 -16.83 6.17 -5.02
C GLY A 77 -16.00 5.97 -3.76
N VAL A 78 -14.75 5.52 -3.93
CA VAL A 78 -13.81 5.30 -2.84
C VAL A 78 -12.54 6.11 -3.06
N LEU A 79 -12.10 6.78 -2.01
CA LEU A 79 -10.82 7.46 -1.90
C LEU A 79 -9.88 6.62 -1.04
N VAL A 80 -8.76 6.18 -1.63
CA VAL A 80 -7.67 5.52 -0.90
C VAL A 80 -6.64 6.57 -0.53
N ASP A 81 -6.42 6.76 0.76
CA ASP A 81 -5.48 7.77 1.27
C ASP A 81 -4.15 7.12 1.64
N LEU A 82 -3.13 7.35 0.83
CA LEU A 82 -1.75 6.90 0.99
C LEU A 82 -0.82 8.05 1.42
N ARG A 83 -1.36 9.17 1.84
CA ARG A 83 -0.53 10.26 2.34
C ARG A 83 0.21 9.83 3.59
N ASN A 84 1.51 10.13 3.65
CA ASN A 84 2.43 9.75 4.72
C ASN A 84 2.67 8.23 4.86
N ASP A 85 2.26 7.44 3.89
CA ASP A 85 2.53 5.99 3.85
C ASP A 85 3.94 5.73 3.28
N PRO A 86 4.91 5.27 4.08
CA PRO A 86 6.29 5.04 3.64
C PRO A 86 6.46 3.78 2.76
N GLY A 87 5.36 3.06 2.50
CA GLY A 87 5.37 1.79 1.81
C GLY A 87 5.37 0.59 2.75
N GLY A 88 5.97 -0.50 2.33
CA GLY A 88 6.03 -1.76 3.08
C GLY A 88 6.17 -2.97 2.19
N SER A 89 5.34 -3.99 2.42
CA SER A 89 5.41 -5.27 1.72
C SER A 89 5.02 -5.19 0.26
N LEU A 90 5.89 -5.69 -0.62
CA LEU A 90 5.61 -5.80 -2.05
C LEU A 90 4.52 -6.85 -2.34
N GLU A 91 4.47 -7.93 -1.57
CA GLU A 91 3.45 -8.96 -1.69
C GLU A 91 2.06 -8.39 -1.37
N GLU A 92 1.98 -7.57 -0.34
CA GLU A 92 0.74 -6.93 0.06
C GLU A 92 0.22 -5.92 -0.96
N VAL A 93 1.11 -5.13 -1.61
CA VAL A 93 0.67 -4.21 -2.65
C VAL A 93 0.12 -4.95 -3.87
N ALA A 94 0.70 -6.10 -4.24
CA ALA A 94 0.19 -6.92 -5.34
C ALA A 94 -1.22 -7.46 -5.01
N ARG A 95 -1.42 -7.99 -3.81
CA ARG A 95 -2.73 -8.47 -3.33
C ARG A 95 -3.78 -7.36 -3.29
N MET A 96 -3.40 -6.18 -2.79
CA MET A 96 -4.32 -5.04 -2.76
C MET A 96 -4.72 -4.57 -4.16
N LEU A 97 -3.80 -4.62 -5.12
CA LEU A 97 -4.12 -4.29 -6.51
C LEU A 97 -5.10 -5.31 -7.11
N GLY A 98 -4.97 -6.59 -6.83
CA GLY A 98 -5.92 -7.62 -7.24
C GLY A 98 -7.36 -7.37 -6.75
N GLN A 99 -7.55 -6.65 -5.65
CA GLN A 99 -8.88 -6.27 -5.15
C GLN A 99 -9.58 -5.24 -6.04
N VAL A 100 -8.85 -4.49 -6.85
CA VAL A 100 -9.36 -3.35 -7.64
C VAL A 100 -9.05 -3.41 -9.13
N ILE A 101 -8.10 -4.24 -9.56
CA ILE A 101 -7.82 -4.57 -10.96
C ILE A 101 -8.16 -6.03 -11.23
N LYS A 102 -8.49 -6.40 -12.47
CA LYS A 102 -8.91 -7.77 -12.79
C LYS A 102 -7.75 -8.77 -12.85
N SER A 103 -6.65 -8.36 -13.44
CA SER A 103 -5.45 -9.17 -13.62
C SER A 103 -4.36 -8.34 -14.28
N GLY A 104 -3.14 -8.83 -14.22
CA GLY A 104 -2.01 -8.29 -14.94
C GLY A 104 -0.82 -7.96 -14.06
N PRO A 105 0.32 -7.60 -14.67
CA PRO A 105 1.54 -7.29 -13.98
C PRO A 105 1.41 -6.01 -13.13
N VAL A 106 1.95 -6.06 -11.92
CA VAL A 106 1.91 -4.96 -10.94
C VAL A 106 3.20 -4.16 -10.96
N VAL A 107 4.33 -4.86 -10.94
CA VAL A 107 5.66 -4.26 -10.88
C VAL A 107 6.71 -5.24 -11.40
N GLN A 108 7.74 -4.72 -12.04
CA GLN A 108 8.93 -5.49 -12.41
C GLN A 108 10.04 -5.20 -11.42
N ILE A 109 10.79 -6.24 -11.05
CA ILE A 109 11.93 -6.14 -10.15
C ILE A 109 13.16 -6.68 -10.85
N ARG A 110 14.20 -5.87 -10.93
CA ARG A 110 15.51 -6.27 -11.45
C ARG A 110 16.49 -6.44 -10.30
N ASP A 111 17.14 -7.61 -10.24
CA ASP A 111 18.22 -7.88 -9.29
C ASP A 111 19.59 -7.38 -9.78
N GLY A 112 20.61 -7.50 -8.92
CA GLY A 112 21.99 -7.11 -9.22
C GLY A 112 22.65 -7.92 -10.36
N ASN A 113 22.14 -9.10 -10.69
CA ASN A 113 22.61 -9.96 -11.79
C ASN A 113 21.92 -9.65 -13.12
N GLY A 114 20.93 -8.73 -13.10
CA GLY A 114 20.18 -8.36 -14.29
C GLY A 114 18.92 -9.18 -14.53
N ASN A 115 18.59 -10.14 -13.69
CA ASN A 115 17.34 -10.91 -13.80
C ASN A 115 16.15 -10.02 -13.51
N VAL A 116 15.10 -10.17 -14.31
CA VAL A 116 13.84 -9.44 -14.15
C VAL A 116 12.76 -10.40 -13.69
N ASN A 117 12.15 -10.11 -12.56
CA ASN A 117 10.97 -10.81 -12.05
C ASN A 117 9.77 -9.87 -12.16
N VAL A 118 8.69 -10.36 -12.74
CA VAL A 118 7.42 -9.64 -12.82
C VAL A 118 6.55 -10.11 -11.66
N PHE A 119 6.07 -9.18 -10.87
CA PHE A 119 5.06 -9.44 -9.87
C PHE A 119 3.69 -9.18 -10.48
N GLU A 120 2.81 -10.15 -10.33
CA GLU A 120 1.44 -10.12 -10.80
C GLU A 120 0.53 -10.39 -9.60
N ASP A 121 -0.72 -10.01 -9.73
CA ASP A 121 -1.74 -10.53 -8.83
C ASP A 121 -1.89 -12.04 -9.08
N THR A 122 -1.45 -12.83 -8.11
CA THR A 122 -1.43 -14.30 -8.22
C THR A 122 -2.64 -14.95 -7.57
N ASP A 123 -3.43 -14.19 -6.82
CA ASP A 123 -4.53 -14.77 -6.04
C ASP A 123 -5.72 -15.14 -6.92
N GLY A 124 -5.73 -14.69 -8.20
CA GLY A 124 -6.79 -14.99 -9.18
C GLY A 124 -8.19 -14.65 -8.68
N GLY A 125 -8.24 -13.82 -7.63
CA GLY A 125 -9.45 -13.46 -6.93
C GLY A 125 -10.36 -12.57 -7.76
N GLU A 126 -11.65 -12.59 -7.43
CA GLU A 126 -12.56 -11.62 -7.99
C GLU A 126 -12.23 -10.21 -7.49
N GLN A 127 -12.29 -9.25 -8.40
CA GLN A 127 -12.19 -7.84 -8.07
C GLN A 127 -13.25 -7.47 -7.01
N ILE A 128 -12.82 -7.09 -5.81
CA ILE A 128 -13.73 -6.76 -4.69
C ILE A 128 -14.47 -5.45 -4.98
N TYR A 129 -13.75 -4.47 -5.54
CA TYR A 129 -14.31 -3.15 -5.82
C TYR A 129 -14.01 -2.70 -7.26
N ALA A 130 -15.07 -2.53 -8.05
CA ALA A 130 -15.01 -2.08 -9.45
C ALA A 130 -15.55 -0.64 -9.65
N GLY A 131 -16.05 0.01 -8.58
CA GLY A 131 -16.64 1.35 -8.65
C GLY A 131 -15.59 2.46 -8.86
N PRO A 132 -16.03 3.72 -8.99
CA PRO A 132 -15.14 4.87 -9.12
C PRO A 132 -14.17 4.97 -7.94
N MET A 133 -12.89 5.27 -8.23
CA MET A 133 -11.91 5.43 -7.18
C MET A 133 -10.90 6.54 -7.47
N ALA A 134 -10.34 7.08 -6.41
CA ALA A 134 -9.22 7.99 -6.42
C ALA A 134 -8.19 7.58 -5.36
N VAL A 135 -6.93 7.97 -5.57
CA VAL A 135 -5.84 7.74 -4.61
C VAL A 135 -5.22 9.07 -4.24
N LEU A 136 -5.13 9.35 -2.94
CA LEU A 136 -4.41 10.52 -2.40
C LEU A 136 -2.97 10.16 -2.10
N VAL A 137 -2.05 11.00 -2.57
CA VAL A 137 -0.61 10.85 -2.33
C VAL A 137 0.03 12.18 -1.93
N ASN A 138 1.18 12.11 -1.26
CA ASN A 138 2.00 13.27 -0.96
C ASN A 138 3.50 12.93 -1.03
N LEU A 139 4.36 13.90 -0.71
CA LEU A 139 5.82 13.73 -0.75
C LEU A 139 6.33 12.57 0.14
N ALA A 140 5.61 12.22 1.20
CA ALA A 140 5.98 11.12 2.09
C ALA A 140 5.42 9.75 1.64
N SER A 141 4.58 9.71 0.60
CA SER A 141 4.18 8.45 -0.04
C SER A 141 5.38 7.83 -0.76
N ALA A 142 5.76 6.61 -0.38
CA ALA A 142 7.00 6.00 -0.86
C ALA A 142 6.87 4.50 -1.17
N SER A 143 7.74 3.95 -2.03
CA SER A 143 7.91 2.51 -2.24
C SER A 143 6.60 1.80 -2.66
N ALA A 144 6.01 0.93 -1.80
CA ALA A 144 4.77 0.21 -2.11
C ALA A 144 3.60 1.15 -2.41
N SER A 145 3.51 2.32 -1.75
CA SER A 145 2.51 3.35 -2.05
C SER A 145 2.66 3.90 -3.46
N GLU A 146 3.90 4.05 -3.92
CA GLU A 146 4.20 4.51 -5.29
C GLU A 146 3.86 3.43 -6.32
N ILE A 147 4.14 2.15 -5.99
CA ILE A 147 3.76 1.01 -6.85
C ILE A 147 2.25 0.93 -6.99
N TYR A 148 1.50 1.02 -5.87
CA TYR A 148 0.05 1.01 -5.88
C TYR A 148 -0.52 2.15 -6.73
N SER A 149 -0.10 3.37 -6.46
CA SER A 149 -0.58 4.55 -7.17
C SER A 149 -0.27 4.52 -8.66
N ALA A 150 0.93 4.06 -9.02
CA ALA A 150 1.34 3.94 -10.40
C ALA A 150 0.54 2.87 -11.16
N ALA A 151 0.29 1.72 -10.55
CA ALA A 151 -0.54 0.68 -11.16
C ALA A 151 -1.98 1.19 -11.36
N ILE A 152 -2.58 1.87 -10.37
CA ILE A 152 -3.90 2.49 -10.53
C ILE A 152 -3.92 3.47 -11.72
N GLN A 153 -2.85 4.25 -11.92
CA GLN A 153 -2.73 5.18 -13.04
C GLN A 153 -2.51 4.45 -14.37
N ASP A 154 -1.60 3.48 -14.42
CA ASP A 154 -1.23 2.77 -15.65
C ASP A 154 -2.38 1.88 -16.17
N TYR A 155 -3.21 1.34 -15.28
CA TYR A 155 -4.43 0.60 -15.62
C TYR A 155 -5.66 1.49 -15.83
N GLU A 156 -5.50 2.83 -15.75
CA GLU A 156 -6.63 3.78 -15.85
C GLU A 156 -7.76 3.43 -14.86
N ARG A 157 -7.41 2.78 -13.74
CA ARG A 157 -8.36 2.27 -12.76
C ARG A 157 -8.97 3.37 -11.91
N GLY A 158 -8.27 4.46 -11.73
CA GLY A 158 -8.68 5.60 -10.91
C GLY A 158 -7.82 6.82 -11.17
N ILE A 159 -8.13 7.92 -10.50
CA ILE A 159 -7.38 9.17 -10.57
C ILE A 159 -6.43 9.29 -9.37
N ILE A 160 -5.25 9.85 -9.62
CA ILE A 160 -4.28 10.16 -8.56
C ILE A 160 -4.37 11.65 -8.23
N ILE A 161 -4.50 11.96 -6.95
CA ILE A 161 -4.67 13.31 -6.43
C ILE A 161 -3.59 13.60 -5.37
N GLY A 162 -2.95 14.74 -5.44
CA GLY A 162 -1.97 15.17 -4.43
C GLY A 162 -0.72 15.79 -5.01
N SER A 163 0.42 15.58 -4.39
CA SER A 163 1.73 16.10 -4.82
C SER A 163 2.64 14.99 -5.30
N THR A 164 3.81 15.35 -5.84
CA THR A 164 4.88 14.40 -6.19
C THR A 164 5.25 13.53 -4.98
N THR A 165 5.42 12.22 -5.22
CA THR A 165 5.82 11.23 -4.23
C THR A 165 7.35 11.21 -4.00
N THR A 166 7.84 10.37 -3.07
CA THR A 166 9.26 10.30 -2.69
C THR A 166 10.20 9.90 -3.84
N GLY A 167 9.77 8.97 -4.72
CA GLY A 167 10.63 8.42 -5.77
C GLY A 167 11.55 7.29 -5.31
N LYS A 168 11.11 6.47 -4.31
CA LYS A 168 11.89 5.33 -3.81
C LYS A 168 11.68 4.10 -4.69
N GLY A 169 12.56 3.92 -5.67
CA GLY A 169 12.54 2.82 -6.65
C GLY A 169 13.46 1.64 -6.33
N THR A 170 13.80 1.41 -5.06
CA THR A 170 14.72 0.33 -4.65
C THR A 170 14.18 -0.51 -3.51
N ALA A 171 14.46 -1.82 -3.54
CA ALA A 171 14.22 -2.73 -2.42
C ALA A 171 15.51 -3.03 -1.67
N GLN A 172 15.38 -3.09 -0.36
CA GLN A 172 16.43 -3.40 0.58
C GLN A 172 16.15 -4.73 1.26
N VAL A 173 17.23 -5.47 1.53
CA VAL A 173 17.20 -6.70 2.31
C VAL A 173 18.00 -6.47 3.58
N GLN A 174 17.42 -6.85 4.70
CA GLN A 174 18.10 -6.83 5.99
C GLN A 174 18.88 -8.14 6.16
N LEU A 175 20.16 -8.02 6.47
CA LEU A 175 21.04 -9.14 6.79
C LEU A 175 21.16 -9.23 8.32
N ASP A 176 20.52 -10.25 8.89
CA ASP A 176 20.44 -10.48 10.35
C ASP A 176 21.55 -11.41 10.85
N SER A 177 22.34 -12.01 9.93
CA SER A 177 23.32 -13.06 10.25
C SER A 177 24.75 -12.55 10.46
N LEU A 178 24.92 -11.26 10.72
CA LEU A 178 26.24 -10.72 11.02
C LEU A 178 26.61 -10.99 12.49
N ALA A 179 27.90 -11.30 12.74
CA ALA A 179 28.40 -11.59 14.09
C ALA A 179 28.19 -10.43 15.08
N HIS A 180 28.18 -9.21 14.58
CA HIS A 180 27.98 -7.98 15.35
C HIS A 180 27.12 -6.98 14.57
N GLY A 181 25.80 -6.96 14.85
CA GLY A 181 24.87 -6.00 14.27
C GLY A 181 24.13 -6.51 13.02
N GLN A 182 23.44 -5.59 12.36
CA GLN A 182 22.61 -5.83 11.18
C GLN A 182 23.06 -4.90 10.06
N ALA A 183 22.96 -5.35 8.81
CA ALA A 183 23.20 -4.52 7.64
C ALA A 183 21.98 -4.52 6.72
N THR A 184 21.68 -3.36 6.18
CA THR A 184 20.64 -3.22 5.17
C THR A 184 21.29 -2.94 3.82
N LEU A 185 21.08 -3.84 2.85
CA LEU A 185 21.65 -3.72 1.51
C LEU A 185 20.56 -3.51 0.46
N THR A 186 20.77 -2.54 -0.43
CA THR A 186 19.95 -2.38 -1.63
C THR A 186 20.32 -3.46 -2.64
N GLN A 187 19.39 -4.36 -2.91
CA GLN A 187 19.63 -5.50 -3.80
C GLN A 187 18.84 -5.45 -5.10
N ARG A 188 17.76 -4.69 -5.16
CA ARG A 188 16.81 -4.72 -6.28
C ARG A 188 16.34 -3.32 -6.64
N LYS A 189 16.01 -3.14 -7.93
CA LYS A 189 15.34 -1.94 -8.43
C LYS A 189 13.94 -2.30 -8.94
N PHE A 190 12.99 -1.41 -8.68
CA PHE A 190 11.63 -1.53 -9.21
C PHE A 190 11.49 -0.78 -10.51
N TYR A 191 10.68 -1.33 -11.40
CA TYR A 191 10.24 -0.70 -12.63
C TYR A 191 8.73 -0.84 -12.72
N GLN A 192 8.05 0.26 -12.96
CA GLN A 192 6.61 0.24 -13.17
C GLN A 192 6.29 -0.35 -14.52
N ILE A 193 5.13 -0.96 -14.63
CA ILE A 193 4.61 -1.47 -15.87
C ILE A 193 4.24 -0.27 -16.76
N GLY A 194 4.86 -0.15 -17.92
CA GLY A 194 4.62 0.95 -18.86
C GLY A 194 5.54 2.17 -18.70
N ARG A 195 6.39 2.22 -17.66
CA ARG A 195 7.33 3.34 -17.44
C ARG A 195 8.73 2.86 -17.10
N ALA A 196 9.75 3.60 -17.57
CA ALA A 196 11.16 3.18 -17.47
C ALA A 196 11.74 3.25 -16.04
N SER A 197 11.15 3.98 -15.11
CA SER A 197 11.61 4.07 -13.72
C SER A 197 10.58 4.68 -12.76
N CYS A 198 10.66 4.32 -11.47
CA CYS A 198 9.88 4.97 -10.39
C CYS A 198 10.20 6.47 -10.17
N ARG A 199 11.14 7.06 -10.93
CA ARG A 199 11.44 8.50 -10.92
C ARG A 199 10.51 9.31 -11.81
N GLU A 200 9.75 8.68 -12.67
CA GLU A 200 8.75 9.39 -13.47
C GLU A 200 7.50 9.55 -12.62
N ARG A 201 7.32 10.76 -12.21
CA ARG A 201 6.31 11.33 -11.35
C ARG A 201 4.96 10.64 -11.46
N VAL A 202 4.45 10.13 -10.35
CA VAL A 202 3.01 10.01 -10.17
C VAL A 202 2.51 11.45 -10.17
N PHE A 203 1.95 11.91 -11.30
CA PHE A 203 1.45 13.26 -11.43
C PHE A 203 0.11 13.36 -10.74
N ALA A 204 0.02 14.26 -9.75
CA ALA A 204 -1.22 14.95 -9.46
C ALA A 204 -1.43 15.97 -10.59
N GLY A 205 -2.36 15.70 -11.48
CA GLY A 205 -2.86 16.66 -12.46
C GLY A 205 -3.87 17.59 -11.82
#